data_f1e96a1412924fee91685f6f4cab9412
#
_entry.id   f1e96a1412924fee91685f6f4cab9412
#
_cell.length_a   1.000
_cell.length_b   1.000
_cell.length_c   1.000
_cell.angle_alpha   90.00
_cell.angle_beta   90.00
_cell.angle_gamma   90.00
#
_symmetry.space_group_name_H-M   'P 1'
#
loop_
_entity.id
_entity.type
_entity.pdbx_description
1 polymer ?
#
loop_
_entity_poly.entity_id
_entity_poly.type
_entity_poly.pdbx_seq_one_letter_code
_entity_poly.pdbx_strand_id
1 'polypeptide(L)'
;MTKYEFDNLLKPLIDIYDEIEMDIIKDMLERLLTYNGVEGSLKWYLDKLSDLKTFEKNNQKVINSNKKDIEKVLKKIIQKAGNKIDDFDKLEEYFDKGLINKKPKGLYNSNSINNLISEAFKDSTSIIDLINTTAIEGANKAYRSIINKAYIETASGIYTYTESIRNALKGFAKEGIKTINYESGIHLTIESAIRRDVVTRVNKLVGDCEIEHAKELETNLVYVDQHLGARTRTKYMKHDYEAHDEWQGKKYMIEGSSKEYPNLYEKTGYGEMLGLKGINCYHHMRPTWEWEQIPERIDEIENKERYELLQKQREYERNIRSLKRAKLVAKETDDKEYFSKVNKKMKSINEEFDNWLKANKLTRDYNREYVTDGKWI
;
A
#
# COMPACT_ATOMS: atom_id res chain seq x y z
N MET A 1 13.67 -11.23 2.08
CA MET A 1 12.46 -11.03 2.95
C MET A 1 11.24 -11.51 2.18
N THR A 2 10.51 -12.50 2.70
CA THR A 2 9.30 -13.00 2.05
C THR A 2 8.19 -11.96 2.01
N LYS A 3 7.22 -12.08 1.07
CA LYS A 3 6.05 -11.20 1.01
C LYS A 3 5.31 -11.11 2.36
N TYR A 4 5.16 -12.24 3.06
CA TYR A 4 4.53 -12.31 4.37
C TYR A 4 5.30 -11.51 5.45
N GLU A 5 6.61 -11.66 5.49
CA GLU A 5 7.46 -10.89 6.42
C GLU A 5 7.39 -9.39 6.13
N PHE A 6 7.33 -9.03 4.85
CA PHE A 6 7.24 -7.64 4.42
C PHE A 6 5.89 -7.01 4.78
N ASP A 7 4.80 -7.70 4.50
CA ASP A 7 3.44 -7.24 4.86
C ASP A 7 3.30 -7.10 6.39
N ASN A 8 3.87 -8.03 7.18
CA ASN A 8 3.88 -7.94 8.65
C ASN A 8 4.75 -6.79 9.17
N LEU A 9 5.86 -6.50 8.51
CA LEU A 9 6.74 -5.39 8.88
C LEU A 9 6.04 -4.03 8.73
N LEU A 10 5.18 -3.90 7.72
CA LEU A 10 4.45 -2.67 7.41
C LEU A 10 3.14 -2.54 8.17
N LYS A 11 2.61 -3.64 8.69
CA LYS A 11 1.31 -3.66 9.38
C LYS A 11 1.15 -2.57 10.44
N PRO A 12 2.10 -2.33 11.36
CA PRO A 12 1.93 -1.29 12.38
C PRO A 12 1.75 0.12 11.81
N LEU A 13 2.40 0.42 10.68
CA LEU A 13 2.22 1.71 10.01
C LEU A 13 0.84 1.83 9.37
N ILE A 14 0.38 0.75 8.76
CA ILE A 14 -0.95 0.70 8.13
C ILE A 14 -2.04 0.83 9.19
N ASP A 15 -1.90 0.15 10.33
CA ASP A 15 -2.86 0.22 11.43
C ASP A 15 -3.01 1.66 11.96
N ILE A 16 -1.92 2.43 12.09
CA ILE A 16 -1.97 3.86 12.47
C ILE A 16 -2.77 4.68 11.44
N TYR A 17 -2.55 4.43 10.15
CA TYR A 17 -3.25 5.18 9.11
C TYR A 17 -4.73 4.78 8.97
N ASP A 18 -5.07 3.54 9.24
CA ASP A 18 -6.46 3.11 9.34
C ASP A 18 -7.17 3.82 10.51
N GLU A 19 -6.51 3.96 11.66
CA GLU A 19 -7.03 4.74 12.80
C GLU A 19 -7.23 6.21 12.44
N ILE A 20 -6.24 6.84 11.82
CA ILE A 20 -6.33 8.23 11.36
C ILE A 20 -7.51 8.40 10.37
N GLU A 21 -7.67 7.53 9.37
CA GLU A 21 -8.80 7.60 8.43
C GLU A 21 -10.14 7.50 9.17
N MET A 22 -10.23 6.60 10.13
CA MET A 22 -11.45 6.41 10.92
C MET A 22 -11.79 7.59 11.79
N ASP A 23 -10.81 8.21 12.45
CA ASP A 23 -11.03 9.39 13.29
C ASP A 23 -11.51 10.59 12.44
N ILE A 24 -10.93 10.78 11.26
CA ILE A 24 -11.37 11.80 10.31
C ILE A 24 -12.81 11.54 9.83
N ILE A 25 -13.14 10.29 9.52
CA ILE A 25 -14.51 9.90 9.11
C ILE A 25 -15.50 10.16 10.24
N LYS A 26 -15.17 9.83 11.49
CA LYS A 26 -16.02 10.07 12.64
C LYS A 26 -16.28 11.54 12.89
N ASP A 27 -15.24 12.37 12.92
CA ASP A 27 -15.39 13.83 13.08
C ASP A 27 -16.28 14.41 11.96
N MET A 28 -16.14 13.92 10.72
CA MET A 28 -17.01 14.29 9.62
C MET A 28 -18.47 13.90 9.86
N LEU A 29 -18.72 12.67 10.32
CA LEU A 29 -20.07 12.17 10.61
C LEU A 29 -20.73 12.94 11.73
N GLU A 30 -20.05 13.16 12.85
CA GLU A 30 -20.54 13.91 13.99
C GLU A 30 -20.98 15.32 13.57
N ARG A 31 -20.15 16.03 12.81
CA ARG A 31 -20.45 17.40 12.32
C ARG A 31 -21.62 17.43 11.38
N LEU A 32 -21.69 16.50 10.44
CA LEU A 32 -22.75 16.44 9.43
C LEU A 32 -24.11 16.02 10.02
N LEU A 33 -24.10 15.14 11.04
CA LEU A 33 -25.31 14.65 11.69
C LEU A 33 -25.81 15.57 12.80
N THR A 34 -24.96 16.44 13.36
CA THR A 34 -25.35 17.39 14.37
C THR A 34 -26.27 18.44 13.76
N TYR A 35 -27.54 18.45 14.24
CA TYR A 35 -28.53 19.45 13.85
C TYR A 35 -28.54 20.58 14.89
N ASN A 36 -28.10 21.77 14.48
CA ASN A 36 -28.00 22.93 15.35
C ASN A 36 -29.29 23.76 15.41
N GLY A 37 -30.46 23.20 15.12
CA GLY A 37 -31.74 23.92 15.12
C GLY A 37 -31.89 24.98 14.03
N VAL A 38 -31.10 24.87 12.95
CA VAL A 38 -31.04 25.85 11.88
C VAL A 38 -32.16 25.58 10.89
N GLU A 39 -33.20 26.44 10.87
CA GLU A 39 -34.27 26.36 9.88
C GLU A 39 -33.84 26.86 8.49
N GLY A 40 -34.14 26.05 7.47
CA GLY A 40 -33.88 26.35 6.06
C GLY A 40 -32.58 25.74 5.52
N SER A 41 -32.68 25.22 4.31
CA SER A 41 -31.58 24.49 3.65
C SER A 41 -30.33 25.37 3.38
N LEU A 42 -30.53 26.64 3.02
CA LEU A 42 -29.41 27.56 2.77
C LEU A 42 -28.65 27.92 4.06
N LYS A 43 -29.36 28.19 5.16
CA LYS A 43 -28.74 28.56 6.43
C LYS A 43 -27.94 27.38 6.98
N TRP A 44 -28.49 26.17 6.90
CA TRP A 44 -27.74 24.96 7.25
C TRP A 44 -26.49 24.78 6.39
N TYR A 45 -26.61 24.94 5.07
CA TYR A 45 -25.47 24.84 4.16
C TYR A 45 -24.34 25.81 4.54
N LEU A 46 -24.69 27.06 4.82
CA LEU A 46 -23.72 28.09 5.24
C LEU A 46 -23.07 27.75 6.60
N ASP A 47 -23.85 27.20 7.56
CA ASP A 47 -23.34 26.75 8.86
C ASP A 47 -22.31 25.64 8.66
N LYS A 48 -22.63 24.59 7.91
CA LYS A 48 -21.69 23.49 7.63
C LYS A 48 -20.47 23.92 6.80
N LEU A 49 -20.65 24.88 5.89
CA LEU A 49 -19.53 25.44 5.14
C LEU A 49 -18.58 26.26 6.06
N SER A 50 -19.12 26.97 7.05
CA SER A 50 -18.30 27.72 8.04
C SER A 50 -17.52 26.77 8.96
N ASP A 51 -18.07 25.57 9.26
CA ASP A 51 -17.44 24.56 10.09
C ASP A 51 -16.25 23.84 9.42
N LEU A 52 -16.11 23.96 8.10
CA LEU A 52 -15.05 23.30 7.33
C LEU A 52 -13.63 23.67 7.84
N LYS A 53 -13.41 24.91 8.26
CA LYS A 53 -12.11 25.32 8.83
C LYS A 53 -11.80 24.62 10.15
N THR A 54 -12.82 24.36 10.96
CA THR A 54 -12.69 23.64 12.23
C THR A 54 -12.44 22.16 11.96
N PHE A 55 -13.14 21.58 11.00
CA PHE A 55 -12.91 20.21 10.52
C PHE A 55 -11.46 20.02 10.04
N GLU A 56 -10.97 20.91 9.19
CA GLU A 56 -9.58 20.88 8.71
C GLU A 56 -8.56 20.95 9.85
N LYS A 57 -8.75 21.87 10.82
CA LYS A 57 -7.87 21.99 11.99
C LYS A 57 -7.88 20.72 12.86
N ASN A 58 -9.04 20.06 13.00
CA ASN A 58 -9.13 18.83 13.75
C ASN A 58 -8.40 17.68 13.03
N ASN A 59 -8.57 17.55 11.73
CA ASN A 59 -7.86 16.57 10.92
C ASN A 59 -6.34 16.76 11.01
N GLN A 60 -5.88 18.04 10.97
CA GLN A 60 -4.47 18.37 11.18
C GLN A 60 -3.97 17.94 12.57
N LYS A 61 -4.80 18.09 13.63
CA LYS A 61 -4.45 17.65 14.99
C LYS A 61 -4.36 16.14 15.06
N VAL A 62 -5.32 15.40 14.47
CA VAL A 62 -5.30 13.93 14.42
C VAL A 62 -4.01 13.42 13.78
N ILE A 63 -3.63 13.97 12.63
CA ILE A 63 -2.38 13.59 11.95
C ILE A 63 -1.16 13.95 12.80
N ASN A 64 -1.10 15.16 13.34
CA ASN A 64 0.05 15.63 14.11
C ASN A 64 0.23 14.86 15.42
N SER A 65 -0.85 14.41 16.08
CA SER A 65 -0.76 13.59 17.30
C SER A 65 -0.12 12.23 17.02
N ASN A 66 -0.30 11.68 15.84
CA ASN A 66 0.28 10.40 15.42
C ASN A 66 1.69 10.51 14.81
N LYS A 67 2.19 11.73 14.54
CA LYS A 67 3.46 11.93 13.81
C LYS A 67 4.65 11.21 14.47
N LYS A 68 4.79 11.27 15.79
CA LYS A 68 5.89 10.64 16.53
C LYS A 68 5.85 9.11 16.42
N ASP A 69 4.65 8.52 16.48
CA ASP A 69 4.49 7.07 16.37
C ASP A 69 4.73 6.60 14.95
N ILE A 70 4.26 7.35 13.95
CA ILE A 70 4.57 7.12 12.53
C ILE A 70 6.09 7.12 12.30
N GLU A 71 6.81 8.16 12.75
CA GLU A 71 8.26 8.27 12.60
C GLU A 71 9.01 7.12 13.30
N LYS A 72 8.59 6.77 14.51
CA LYS A 72 9.17 5.65 15.27
C LYS A 72 8.97 4.30 14.59
N VAL A 73 7.76 4.05 14.08
CA VAL A 73 7.44 2.80 13.36
C VAL A 73 8.19 2.78 12.03
N LEU A 74 8.17 3.86 11.27
CA LEU A 74 8.88 3.99 10.00
C LEU A 74 10.39 3.74 10.17
N LYS A 75 11.01 4.33 11.19
CA LYS A 75 12.42 4.11 11.50
C LYS A 75 12.72 2.64 11.76
N LYS A 76 11.89 1.95 12.55
CA LYS A 76 12.05 0.50 12.79
C LYS A 76 11.90 -0.32 11.51
N ILE A 77 10.93 0.02 10.66
CA ILE A 77 10.71 -0.65 9.37
C ILE A 77 11.97 -0.55 8.51
N ILE A 78 12.46 0.67 8.31
CA ILE A 78 13.60 0.96 7.44
C ILE A 78 14.89 0.34 7.99
N GLN A 79 15.14 0.44 9.29
CA GLN A 79 16.30 -0.20 9.92
C GLN A 79 16.25 -1.73 9.78
N LYS A 80 15.09 -2.35 10.00
CA LYS A 80 14.95 -3.79 9.88
C LYS A 80 15.09 -4.26 8.44
N ALA A 81 14.57 -3.49 7.48
CA ALA A 81 14.68 -3.78 6.06
C ALA A 81 16.13 -3.64 5.55
N GLY A 82 16.80 -2.53 5.89
CA GLY A 82 18.16 -2.26 5.46
C GLY A 82 19.22 -3.17 6.11
N ASN A 83 18.89 -3.79 7.24
CA ASN A 83 19.79 -4.70 7.94
C ASN A 83 19.52 -6.19 7.64
N LYS A 84 18.61 -6.49 6.73
CA LYS A 84 18.33 -7.87 6.33
C LYS A 84 19.09 -8.21 5.05
N ILE A 85 20.01 -9.14 5.14
CA ILE A 85 20.66 -9.80 4.00
C ILE A 85 19.90 -11.08 3.72
N ASP A 86 19.45 -11.24 2.48
CA ASP A 86 18.87 -12.51 2.03
C ASP A 86 20.00 -13.51 1.75
N ASP A 87 19.79 -14.78 2.12
CA ASP A 87 20.75 -15.88 1.95
C ASP A 87 22.13 -15.70 2.63
N PHE A 88 22.21 -14.92 3.74
CA PHE A 88 23.47 -14.68 4.45
C PHE A 88 24.21 -15.98 4.82
N ASP A 89 23.49 -16.95 5.39
CA ASP A 89 24.05 -18.25 5.78
C ASP A 89 24.67 -18.98 4.57
N LYS A 90 24.07 -18.87 3.41
CA LYS A 90 24.58 -19.45 2.16
C LYS A 90 25.85 -18.75 1.68
N LEU A 91 25.93 -17.44 1.85
CA LEU A 91 27.14 -16.67 1.51
C LEU A 91 28.29 -17.00 2.48
N GLU A 92 28.01 -17.19 3.77
CA GLU A 92 29.02 -17.70 4.73
C GLU A 92 29.51 -19.10 4.35
N GLU A 93 28.59 -20.00 3.98
CA GLU A 93 28.94 -21.33 3.48
C GLU A 93 29.86 -21.27 2.24
N TYR A 94 29.59 -20.35 1.31
CA TYR A 94 30.45 -20.15 0.13
C TYR A 94 31.85 -19.67 0.52
N PHE A 95 31.97 -18.78 1.50
CA PHE A 95 33.24 -18.32 2.01
C PHE A 95 34.00 -19.46 2.71
N ASP A 96 33.35 -20.21 3.58
CA ASP A 96 33.94 -21.32 4.31
C ASP A 96 34.43 -22.46 3.39
N LYS A 97 33.76 -22.65 2.25
CA LYS A 97 34.16 -23.57 1.18
C LYS A 97 35.24 -23.01 0.25
N GLY A 98 35.66 -21.77 0.45
CA GLY A 98 36.66 -21.12 -0.43
C GLY A 98 36.13 -20.80 -1.84
N LEU A 99 34.83 -20.76 -2.03
CA LEU A 99 34.19 -20.43 -3.33
C LEU A 99 34.17 -18.94 -3.60
N ILE A 100 34.22 -18.11 -2.55
CA ILE A 100 34.35 -16.67 -2.60
C ILE A 100 35.49 -16.19 -1.72
N ASN A 101 36.14 -15.09 -2.11
CA ASN A 101 37.34 -14.58 -1.44
C ASN A 101 37.04 -13.62 -0.28
N LYS A 102 35.87 -13.03 -0.27
CA LYS A 102 35.49 -12.05 0.76
C LYS A 102 34.47 -12.66 1.70
N LYS A 103 34.76 -12.52 3.00
CA LYS A 103 33.81 -12.93 4.03
C LYS A 103 32.59 -11.99 4.03
N PRO A 104 31.36 -12.52 3.96
CA PRO A 104 30.16 -11.71 4.13
C PRO A 104 30.22 -10.96 5.46
N LYS A 105 29.95 -9.66 5.44
CA LYS A 105 29.87 -8.84 6.64
C LYS A 105 28.41 -8.58 6.96
N GLY A 106 28.03 -8.68 8.22
CA GLY A 106 26.73 -8.16 8.64
C GLY A 106 26.63 -6.67 8.30
N LEU A 107 25.51 -6.26 7.71
CA LEU A 107 25.30 -4.91 7.18
C LEU A 107 25.45 -3.78 8.20
N TYR A 108 25.42 -4.09 9.50
CA TYR A 108 25.48 -3.11 10.60
C TYR A 108 26.75 -2.24 10.65
N ASN A 109 27.80 -2.63 9.96
CA ASN A 109 29.11 -1.95 10.01
C ASN A 109 29.49 -1.24 8.71
N SER A 110 28.61 -1.21 7.70
CA SER A 110 28.89 -0.52 6.45
C SER A 110 28.39 0.92 6.49
N ASN A 111 29.28 1.89 6.27
CA ASN A 111 28.90 3.29 6.16
C ASN A 111 27.96 3.53 4.95
N SER A 112 28.17 2.81 3.85
CA SER A 112 27.31 2.89 2.67
C SER A 112 25.88 2.49 3.00
N ILE A 113 25.68 1.37 3.69
CA ILE A 113 24.36 0.91 4.11
C ILE A 113 23.68 1.88 5.08
N ASN A 114 24.44 2.43 6.04
CA ASN A 114 23.90 3.43 6.97
C ASN A 114 23.43 4.71 6.24
N ASN A 115 24.14 5.11 5.19
CA ASN A 115 23.73 6.24 4.34
C ASN A 115 22.45 5.90 3.58
N LEU A 116 22.33 4.72 2.96
CA LEU A 116 21.12 4.25 2.28
C LEU A 116 19.90 4.21 3.21
N ILE A 117 20.08 3.70 4.43
CA ILE A 117 19.04 3.68 5.48
C ILE A 117 18.58 5.11 5.83
N SER A 118 19.54 6.03 6.00
CA SER A 118 19.24 7.44 6.33
C SER A 118 18.49 8.14 5.19
N GLU A 119 18.92 7.92 3.96
CA GLU A 119 18.28 8.47 2.75
C GLU A 119 16.86 7.91 2.56
N ALA A 120 16.70 6.58 2.68
CA ALA A 120 15.39 5.94 2.60
C ALA A 120 14.42 6.43 3.70
N PHE A 121 14.93 6.71 4.91
CA PHE A 121 14.10 7.28 5.98
C PHE A 121 13.63 8.69 5.62
N LYS A 122 14.53 9.55 5.13
CA LYS A 122 14.19 10.90 4.70
C LYS A 122 13.16 10.91 3.58
N ASP A 123 13.36 10.08 2.57
CA ASP A 123 12.47 9.97 1.42
C ASP A 123 11.09 9.45 1.82
N SER A 124 11.06 8.41 2.68
CA SER A 124 9.79 7.86 3.17
C SER A 124 9.03 8.87 4.03
N THR A 125 9.74 9.68 4.84
CA THR A 125 9.13 10.75 5.63
C THR A 125 8.52 11.82 4.72
N SER A 126 9.22 12.23 3.67
CA SER A 126 8.71 13.21 2.69
C SER A 126 7.44 12.73 1.99
N ILE A 127 7.38 11.45 1.62
CA ILE A 127 6.18 10.84 1.03
C ILE A 127 5.04 10.77 2.04
N ILE A 128 5.31 10.43 3.28
CA ILE A 128 4.32 10.41 4.35
C ILE A 128 3.74 11.81 4.57
N ASP A 129 4.56 12.85 4.61
CA ASP A 129 4.09 14.23 4.74
C ASP A 129 3.20 14.65 3.55
N LEU A 130 3.52 14.20 2.33
CA LEU A 130 2.68 14.42 1.15
C LEU A 130 1.34 13.69 1.26
N ILE A 131 1.34 12.42 1.68
CA ILE A 131 0.11 11.63 1.89
C ILE A 131 -0.76 12.29 2.95
N ASN A 132 -0.17 12.76 4.06
CA ASN A 132 -0.87 13.45 5.12
C ASN A 132 -1.55 14.73 4.63
N THR A 133 -0.83 15.56 3.87
CA THR A 133 -1.38 16.79 3.29
C THR A 133 -2.53 16.49 2.36
N THR A 134 -2.36 15.56 1.43
CA THR A 134 -3.39 15.22 0.45
C THR A 134 -4.57 14.46 1.06
N ALA A 135 -4.38 13.76 2.18
CA ALA A 135 -5.46 13.15 2.95
C ALA A 135 -6.40 14.23 3.56
N ILE A 136 -5.84 15.31 4.11
CA ILE A 136 -6.61 16.44 4.62
C ILE A 136 -7.39 17.12 3.48
N GLU A 137 -6.74 17.38 2.35
CA GLU A 137 -7.39 17.93 1.16
C GLU A 137 -8.53 17.02 0.65
N GLY A 138 -8.29 15.72 0.61
CA GLY A 138 -9.28 14.70 0.24
C GLY A 138 -10.48 14.68 1.19
N ALA A 139 -10.24 14.74 2.49
CA ALA A 139 -11.28 14.82 3.51
C ALA A 139 -12.12 16.11 3.36
N ASN A 140 -11.48 17.26 3.18
CA ASN A 140 -12.14 18.55 2.94
C ASN A 140 -12.99 18.52 1.67
N LYS A 141 -12.48 17.92 0.59
CA LYS A 141 -13.20 17.75 -0.66
C LYS A 141 -14.43 16.85 -0.49
N ALA A 142 -14.28 15.75 0.24
CA ALA A 142 -15.38 14.85 0.55
C ALA A 142 -16.48 15.56 1.38
N TYR A 143 -16.08 16.28 2.44
CA TYR A 143 -17.00 17.06 3.27
C TYR A 143 -17.80 18.07 2.44
N ARG A 144 -17.13 18.88 1.60
CA ARG A 144 -17.78 19.83 0.70
C ARG A 144 -18.74 19.14 -0.29
N SER A 145 -18.34 18.01 -0.86
CA SER A 145 -19.18 17.25 -1.79
C SER A 145 -20.47 16.77 -1.13
N ILE A 146 -20.38 16.31 0.13
CA ILE A 146 -21.54 15.83 0.90
C ILE A 146 -22.49 16.98 1.21
N ILE A 147 -22.00 18.12 1.70
CA ILE A 147 -22.87 19.26 2.03
C ILE A 147 -23.50 19.87 0.78
N ASN A 148 -22.76 19.97 -0.33
CA ASN A 148 -23.29 20.46 -1.60
C ASN A 148 -24.42 19.56 -2.11
N LYS A 149 -24.22 18.25 -2.12
CA LYS A 149 -25.22 17.28 -2.56
C LYS A 149 -26.46 17.33 -1.67
N ALA A 150 -26.27 17.34 -0.34
CA ALA A 150 -27.36 17.42 0.62
C ALA A 150 -28.17 18.72 0.44
N TYR A 151 -27.50 19.85 0.21
CA TYR A 151 -28.17 21.14 -0.06
C TYR A 151 -29.01 21.08 -1.33
N ILE A 152 -28.46 20.62 -2.45
CA ILE A 152 -29.14 20.55 -3.75
C ILE A 152 -30.38 19.64 -3.65
N GLU A 153 -30.23 18.43 -3.08
CA GLU A 153 -31.32 17.46 -2.96
C GLU A 153 -32.44 17.97 -2.05
N THR A 154 -32.08 18.65 -0.94
CA THR A 154 -33.06 19.23 -0.01
C THR A 154 -33.72 20.46 -0.58
N ALA A 155 -32.97 21.37 -1.22
CA ALA A 155 -33.52 22.58 -1.83
C ALA A 155 -34.46 22.29 -3.01
N SER A 156 -34.21 21.19 -3.73
CA SER A 156 -35.10 20.73 -4.81
C SER A 156 -36.28 19.87 -4.33
N GLY A 157 -36.40 19.63 -3.03
CA GLY A 157 -37.53 18.87 -2.44
C GLY A 157 -37.49 17.36 -2.74
N ILE A 158 -36.36 16.82 -3.24
CA ILE A 158 -36.22 15.39 -3.59
C ILE A 158 -36.18 14.54 -2.33
N TYR A 159 -35.43 14.99 -1.32
CA TYR A 159 -35.21 14.30 -0.05
C TYR A 159 -35.29 15.26 1.12
N THR A 160 -35.57 14.73 2.31
CA THR A 160 -35.35 15.46 3.53
C THR A 160 -33.83 15.66 3.74
N TYR A 161 -33.47 16.64 4.52
CA TYR A 161 -32.10 16.94 4.88
C TYR A 161 -31.34 15.70 5.42
N THR A 162 -31.92 15.00 6.38
CA THR A 162 -31.33 13.80 6.97
C THR A 162 -31.14 12.67 5.95
N GLU A 163 -32.09 12.46 5.07
CA GLU A 163 -32.00 11.46 3.99
C GLU A 163 -30.91 11.81 2.98
N SER A 164 -30.81 13.07 2.57
CA SER A 164 -29.78 13.54 1.65
C SER A 164 -28.37 13.33 2.21
N ILE A 165 -28.15 13.69 3.49
CA ILE A 165 -26.87 13.42 4.18
C ILE A 165 -26.58 11.94 4.25
N ARG A 166 -27.51 11.11 4.72
CA ARG A 166 -27.35 9.66 4.78
C ARG A 166 -26.99 9.06 3.43
N ASN A 167 -27.65 9.48 2.36
CA ASN A 167 -27.38 9.00 1.01
C ASN A 167 -25.99 9.42 0.51
N ALA A 168 -25.56 10.64 0.78
CA ALA A 168 -24.22 11.11 0.44
C ALA A 168 -23.13 10.36 1.23
N LEU A 169 -23.36 10.12 2.52
CA LEU A 169 -22.46 9.35 3.38
C LEU A 169 -22.34 7.88 2.96
N LYS A 170 -23.42 7.24 2.49
CA LYS A 170 -23.36 5.89 1.90
C LYS A 170 -22.45 5.82 0.68
N GLY A 171 -22.46 6.84 -0.16
CA GLY A 171 -21.54 6.96 -1.29
C GLY A 171 -20.09 7.09 -0.83
N PHE A 172 -19.84 8.03 0.08
CA PHE A 172 -18.52 8.29 0.65
C PHE A 172 -17.94 7.07 1.35
N ALA A 173 -18.71 6.33 2.15
CA ALA A 173 -18.27 5.13 2.86
C ALA A 173 -17.66 4.05 1.94
N LYS A 174 -18.20 3.95 0.71
CA LYS A 174 -17.65 2.99 -0.28
C LYS A 174 -16.29 3.42 -0.82
N GLU A 175 -16.07 4.72 -0.93
CA GLU A 175 -14.89 5.30 -1.55
C GLU A 175 -13.73 5.52 -0.57
N GLY A 176 -14.02 5.85 0.69
CA GLY A 176 -13.05 6.26 1.70
C GLY A 176 -12.45 7.65 1.43
N ILE A 177 -11.53 8.08 2.27
CA ILE A 177 -10.77 9.31 2.06
C ILE A 177 -9.71 9.06 1.00
N LYS A 178 -9.73 9.88 -0.06
CA LYS A 178 -8.79 9.74 -1.18
C LYS A 178 -7.66 10.75 -1.08
N THR A 179 -6.45 10.27 -1.20
CA THR A 179 -5.26 11.07 -1.42
C THR A 179 -5.06 11.33 -2.91
N ILE A 180 -4.29 12.36 -3.25
CA ILE A 180 -3.95 12.69 -4.63
C ILE A 180 -2.48 12.35 -4.86
N ASN A 181 -2.17 11.59 -5.91
CA ASN A 181 -0.82 11.51 -6.44
C ASN A 181 -0.68 12.59 -7.52
N TYR A 182 0.13 13.62 -7.24
CA TYR A 182 0.26 14.77 -8.13
C TYR A 182 0.91 14.45 -9.48
N GLU A 183 1.81 13.46 -9.53
CA GLU A 183 2.49 13.08 -10.77
C GLU A 183 1.60 12.31 -11.73
N SER A 184 0.80 11.39 -11.22
CA SER A 184 -0.03 10.49 -12.03
C SER A 184 -1.51 10.87 -12.06
N GLY A 185 -1.96 11.79 -11.21
CA GLY A 185 -3.38 12.11 -11.02
C GLY A 185 -4.22 10.97 -10.43
N ILE A 186 -3.60 9.89 -9.97
CA ILE A 186 -4.29 8.73 -9.41
C ILE A 186 -4.76 9.05 -7.99
N HIS A 187 -6.04 8.80 -7.74
CA HIS A 187 -6.65 8.92 -6.42
C HIS A 187 -6.65 7.55 -5.72
N LEU A 188 -5.98 7.45 -4.59
CA LEU A 188 -5.93 6.24 -3.75
C LEU A 188 -6.55 6.51 -2.39
N THR A 189 -7.04 5.47 -1.70
CA THR A 189 -7.29 5.56 -0.27
C THR A 189 -5.97 5.76 0.48
N ILE A 190 -6.02 6.33 1.69
CA ILE A 190 -4.82 6.58 2.51
C ILE A 190 -4.01 5.28 2.68
N GLU A 191 -4.67 4.19 3.07
CA GLU A 191 -4.03 2.87 3.20
C GLU A 191 -3.35 2.42 1.89
N SER A 192 -4.04 2.55 0.76
CA SER A 192 -3.47 2.15 -0.54
C SER A 192 -2.29 3.02 -0.95
N ALA A 193 -2.28 4.31 -0.61
CA ALA A 193 -1.16 5.21 -0.85
C ALA A 193 0.06 4.81 0.01
N ILE A 194 -0.13 4.56 1.31
CA ILE A 194 0.92 4.10 2.21
C ILE A 194 1.49 2.76 1.74
N ARG A 195 0.64 1.77 1.43
CA ARG A 195 1.10 0.47 0.91
C ARG A 195 1.89 0.62 -0.37
N ARG A 196 1.44 1.45 -1.30
CA ARG A 196 2.13 1.64 -2.57
C ARG A 196 3.47 2.36 -2.39
N ASP A 197 3.44 3.51 -1.76
CA ASP A 197 4.57 4.44 -1.84
C ASP A 197 5.66 4.13 -0.79
N VAL A 198 5.28 3.80 0.45
CA VAL A 198 6.25 3.42 1.50
C VAL A 198 6.84 2.03 1.21
N VAL A 199 5.98 1.06 0.82
CA VAL A 199 6.47 -0.28 0.45
C VAL A 199 7.48 -0.23 -0.67
N THR A 200 7.22 0.58 -1.70
CA THR A 200 8.13 0.72 -2.84
C THR A 200 9.49 1.25 -2.41
N ARG A 201 9.53 2.26 -1.52
CA ARG A 201 10.79 2.83 -1.02
C ARG A 201 11.57 1.87 -0.14
N VAL A 202 10.89 1.16 0.75
CA VAL A 202 11.51 0.13 1.58
C VAL A 202 12.04 -1.01 0.72
N ASN A 203 11.30 -1.42 -0.32
CA ASN A 203 11.72 -2.46 -1.25
C ASN A 203 12.94 -2.02 -2.08
N LYS A 204 12.97 -0.75 -2.50
CA LYS A 204 14.13 -0.16 -3.17
C LYS A 204 15.36 -0.15 -2.25
N LEU A 205 15.21 0.26 -1.00
CA LEU A 205 16.30 0.21 -0.01
C LEU A 205 16.92 -1.19 0.09
N VAL A 206 16.07 -2.23 0.22
CA VAL A 206 16.56 -3.62 0.25
C VAL A 206 17.38 -3.94 -1.00
N GLY A 207 16.90 -3.52 -2.17
CA GLY A 207 17.62 -3.72 -3.41
C GLY A 207 18.95 -2.97 -3.49
N ASP A 208 18.98 -1.71 -3.07
CA ASP A 208 20.21 -0.90 -3.04
C ASP A 208 21.24 -1.51 -2.06
N CYS A 209 20.79 -2.06 -0.91
CA CYS A 209 21.65 -2.78 0.02
C CYS A 209 22.24 -4.05 -0.60
N GLU A 210 21.47 -4.82 -1.39
CA GLU A 210 21.94 -6.01 -2.07
C GLU A 210 22.97 -5.68 -3.18
N ILE A 211 22.82 -4.54 -3.87
CA ILE A 211 23.82 -4.04 -4.82
C ILE A 211 25.14 -3.69 -4.10
N GLU A 212 25.08 -2.96 -2.99
CA GLU A 212 26.27 -2.65 -2.19
C GLU A 212 26.93 -3.91 -1.64
N HIS A 213 26.13 -4.88 -1.23
CA HIS A 213 26.64 -6.16 -0.76
C HIS A 213 27.35 -6.95 -1.87
N ALA A 214 26.82 -6.93 -3.10
CA ALA A 214 27.50 -7.52 -4.26
C ALA A 214 28.86 -6.87 -4.51
N LYS A 215 28.97 -5.53 -4.41
CA LYS A 215 30.24 -4.80 -4.53
C LYS A 215 31.22 -5.17 -3.42
N GLU A 216 30.77 -5.28 -2.17
CA GLU A 216 31.61 -5.70 -1.04
C GLU A 216 32.16 -7.13 -1.21
N LEU A 217 31.37 -8.01 -1.83
CA LEU A 217 31.76 -9.38 -2.17
C LEU A 217 32.54 -9.50 -3.49
N GLU A 218 32.88 -8.40 -4.13
CA GLU A 218 33.63 -8.32 -5.41
C GLU A 218 32.98 -9.10 -6.54
N THR A 219 31.63 -9.11 -6.60
CA THR A 219 30.88 -9.65 -7.74
C THR A 219 30.10 -8.54 -8.46
N ASN A 220 30.06 -8.62 -9.79
CA ASN A 220 29.27 -7.73 -10.63
C ASN A 220 27.94 -8.38 -11.05
N LEU A 221 27.59 -9.54 -10.46
CA LEU A 221 26.38 -10.28 -10.80
C LEU A 221 25.41 -10.32 -9.65
N VAL A 222 24.14 -10.10 -9.97
CA VAL A 222 23.01 -10.34 -9.07
C VAL A 222 22.03 -11.32 -9.70
N TYR A 223 21.51 -12.21 -8.89
CA TYR A 223 20.38 -13.08 -9.24
C TYR A 223 19.09 -12.41 -8.79
N VAL A 224 18.16 -12.21 -9.71
CA VAL A 224 16.80 -11.79 -9.39
C VAL A 224 15.94 -13.04 -9.26
N ASP A 225 15.34 -13.24 -8.10
CA ASP A 225 14.51 -14.40 -7.82
C ASP A 225 13.25 -14.46 -8.69
N GLN A 226 12.50 -15.54 -8.52
CA GLN A 226 11.24 -15.74 -9.22
C GLN A 226 10.15 -16.19 -8.26
N HIS A 227 8.93 -15.81 -8.55
CA HIS A 227 7.77 -16.25 -7.81
C HIS A 227 6.53 -16.36 -8.72
N LEU A 228 5.65 -17.30 -8.39
CA LEU A 228 4.36 -17.44 -9.07
C LEU A 228 3.47 -16.22 -8.83
N GLY A 229 2.82 -15.77 -9.89
CA GLY A 229 1.97 -14.59 -9.88
C GLY A 229 2.73 -13.28 -10.03
N ALA A 230 3.96 -13.32 -10.58
CA ALA A 230 4.66 -12.14 -11.05
C ALA A 230 3.85 -11.45 -12.15
N ARG A 231 3.96 -10.11 -12.22
CA ARG A 231 3.23 -9.28 -13.18
C ARG A 231 3.51 -9.73 -14.61
N THR A 232 2.45 -10.05 -15.34
CA THR A 232 2.52 -10.49 -16.74
C THR A 232 2.24 -9.34 -17.70
N ARG A 233 2.70 -9.47 -18.95
CA ARG A 233 2.50 -8.49 -20.01
C ARG A 233 1.04 -8.18 -20.27
N THR A 234 0.73 -6.91 -20.40
CA THR A 234 -0.58 -6.41 -20.82
C THR A 234 -0.45 -5.41 -21.95
N LYS A 235 -1.53 -5.19 -22.71
CA LYS A 235 -1.57 -4.20 -23.79
C LYS A 235 -1.37 -2.74 -23.37
N TYR A 236 -1.40 -2.47 -22.07
CA TYR A 236 -1.25 -1.12 -21.52
C TYR A 236 0.18 -0.79 -21.09
N MET A 237 1.06 -1.79 -21.06
CA MET A 237 2.47 -1.61 -20.73
C MET A 237 3.20 -0.88 -21.85
N LYS A 238 4.04 0.07 -21.46
CA LYS A 238 4.82 0.92 -22.38
C LYS A 238 6.25 0.41 -22.55
N HIS A 239 6.77 -0.27 -21.54
CA HIS A 239 8.14 -0.75 -21.48
C HIS A 239 8.19 -2.25 -21.20
N ASP A 240 9.19 -2.92 -21.75
CA ASP A 240 9.37 -4.37 -21.59
C ASP A 240 9.61 -4.77 -20.13
N TYR A 241 10.32 -3.95 -19.37
CA TYR A 241 10.59 -4.22 -17.95
C TYR A 241 9.34 -4.21 -17.05
N GLU A 242 8.20 -3.74 -17.52
CA GLU A 242 6.96 -3.76 -16.77
C GLU A 242 6.38 -5.18 -16.64
N ALA A 243 6.77 -6.11 -17.51
CA ALA A 243 6.40 -7.53 -17.47
C ALA A 243 7.43 -8.31 -16.66
N HIS A 244 7.14 -8.53 -15.37
CA HIS A 244 8.08 -9.09 -14.42
C HIS A 244 8.39 -10.58 -14.68
N ASP A 245 7.44 -11.31 -15.25
CA ASP A 245 7.59 -12.69 -15.65
C ASP A 245 8.62 -12.91 -16.75
N GLU A 246 8.93 -11.89 -17.54
CA GLU A 246 9.91 -11.99 -18.63
C GLU A 246 11.36 -11.95 -18.13
N TRP A 247 11.61 -11.24 -17.02
CA TRP A 247 12.97 -11.04 -16.52
C TRP A 247 13.27 -11.71 -15.15
N GLN A 248 12.28 -12.22 -14.43
CA GLN A 248 12.52 -12.96 -13.19
C GLN A 248 13.30 -14.25 -13.40
N GLY A 249 13.96 -14.76 -12.37
CA GLY A 249 14.69 -16.04 -12.40
C GLY A 249 15.97 -16.01 -13.22
N LYS A 250 16.64 -14.84 -13.35
CA LYS A 250 17.84 -14.67 -14.17
C LYS A 250 18.95 -13.93 -13.41
N LYS A 251 20.18 -14.06 -13.95
CA LYS A 251 21.34 -13.29 -13.49
C LYS A 251 21.51 -12.04 -14.35
N TYR A 252 21.96 -10.96 -13.72
CA TYR A 252 22.17 -9.66 -14.37
C TYR A 252 23.48 -9.04 -13.92
N MET A 253 24.14 -8.30 -14.80
CA MET A 253 25.27 -7.44 -14.47
C MET A 253 24.78 -6.13 -13.87
N ILE A 254 25.45 -5.71 -12.78
CA ILE A 254 25.22 -4.39 -12.18
C ILE A 254 25.82 -3.31 -13.08
N GLU A 255 27.05 -3.52 -13.53
CA GLU A 255 27.78 -2.64 -14.45
C GLU A 255 28.13 -3.35 -15.74
N GLY A 256 27.92 -2.70 -16.88
CA GLY A 256 28.13 -3.29 -18.19
C GLY A 256 27.00 -4.22 -18.62
N SER A 257 27.24 -4.98 -19.66
CA SER A 257 26.29 -5.93 -20.26
C SER A 257 27.02 -6.97 -21.08
N SER A 258 26.56 -8.21 -21.08
CA SER A 258 26.99 -9.26 -21.96
C SER A 258 25.80 -9.99 -22.59
N LYS A 259 26.06 -10.87 -23.57
CA LYS A 259 25.00 -11.67 -24.18
C LYS A 259 24.36 -12.63 -23.15
N GLU A 260 25.16 -13.15 -22.23
CA GLU A 260 24.73 -14.10 -21.22
C GLU A 260 24.11 -13.41 -19.99
N TYR A 261 24.72 -12.29 -19.58
CA TYR A 261 24.28 -11.51 -18.41
C TYR A 261 23.99 -10.07 -18.84
N PRO A 262 22.72 -9.77 -19.22
CA PRO A 262 22.32 -8.41 -19.61
C PRO A 262 22.40 -7.44 -18.42
N ASN A 263 22.38 -6.15 -18.71
CA ASN A 263 22.39 -5.10 -17.67
C ASN A 263 21.12 -5.14 -16.82
N LEU A 264 21.28 -5.04 -15.50
CA LEU A 264 20.19 -5.05 -14.52
C LEU A 264 19.19 -3.92 -14.77
N TYR A 265 19.70 -2.71 -14.88
CA TYR A 265 18.86 -1.50 -14.98
C TYR A 265 18.05 -1.48 -16.28
N GLU A 266 18.71 -1.80 -17.39
CA GLU A 266 18.06 -1.77 -18.71
C GLU A 266 16.99 -2.85 -18.87
N LYS A 267 17.25 -4.08 -18.38
CA LYS A 267 16.35 -5.22 -18.60
C LYS A 267 15.22 -5.32 -17.61
N THR A 268 15.46 -4.91 -16.36
CA THR A 268 14.45 -5.04 -15.31
C THR A 268 13.80 -3.71 -14.94
N GLY A 269 14.30 -2.58 -15.46
CA GLY A 269 13.87 -1.25 -15.03
C GLY A 269 14.07 -1.04 -13.53
N TYR A 270 15.22 -1.48 -12.98
CA TYR A 270 15.49 -1.35 -11.56
C TYR A 270 15.33 0.09 -11.08
N GLY A 271 14.44 0.28 -10.09
CA GLY A 271 14.11 1.60 -9.54
C GLY A 271 13.07 2.40 -10.33
N GLU A 272 12.68 1.95 -11.52
CA GLU A 272 11.57 2.53 -12.28
C GLU A 272 10.23 2.18 -11.64
N MET A 273 9.21 3.03 -11.88
CA MET A 273 7.90 2.93 -11.21
C MET A 273 7.27 1.53 -11.33
N LEU A 274 7.37 0.87 -12.47
CA LEU A 274 6.77 -0.43 -12.73
C LEU A 274 7.80 -1.54 -12.99
N GLY A 275 9.09 -1.28 -12.76
CA GLY A 275 10.18 -2.23 -12.89
C GLY A 275 10.50 -2.99 -11.61
N LEU A 276 11.69 -3.57 -11.57
CA LEU A 276 12.24 -4.26 -10.40
C LEU A 276 12.38 -3.28 -9.22
N LYS A 277 11.90 -3.69 -8.05
CA LYS A 277 11.82 -2.85 -6.84
C LYS A 277 10.87 -1.64 -6.97
N GLY A 278 10.10 -1.56 -8.04
CA GLY A 278 9.04 -0.58 -8.25
C GLY A 278 7.72 -0.97 -7.56
N ILE A 279 6.62 -0.32 -7.96
CA ILE A 279 5.28 -0.48 -7.35
C ILE A 279 4.81 -1.94 -7.44
N ASN A 280 4.45 -2.51 -6.28
CA ASN A 280 3.98 -3.88 -6.13
C ASN A 280 4.95 -4.95 -6.68
N CYS A 281 6.23 -4.64 -6.75
CA CYS A 281 7.26 -5.64 -7.02
C CYS A 281 7.60 -6.39 -5.72
N TYR A 282 7.60 -7.73 -5.78
CA TYR A 282 7.94 -8.62 -4.65
C TYR A 282 9.22 -9.44 -4.92
N HIS A 283 9.90 -9.17 -6.03
CA HIS A 283 11.14 -9.86 -6.35
C HIS A 283 12.26 -9.43 -5.41
N HIS A 284 13.03 -10.43 -4.97
CA HIS A 284 14.28 -10.23 -4.27
C HIS A 284 15.42 -10.32 -5.26
N MET A 285 16.56 -9.81 -4.88
CA MET A 285 17.79 -10.03 -5.60
C MET A 285 18.92 -10.23 -4.59
N ARG A 286 19.95 -10.93 -4.98
CA ARG A 286 21.11 -11.22 -4.15
C ARG A 286 22.38 -11.30 -5.00
N PRO A 287 23.55 -11.10 -4.39
CA PRO A 287 24.83 -11.38 -5.05
C PRO A 287 24.87 -12.80 -5.59
N THR A 288 25.48 -12.98 -6.75
CA THR A 288 25.68 -14.30 -7.38
C THR A 288 26.98 -14.32 -8.18
N TRP A 289 27.36 -15.51 -8.66
CA TRP A 289 28.57 -15.75 -9.45
C TRP A 289 28.23 -16.59 -10.68
N GLU A 290 29.09 -16.57 -11.70
CA GLU A 290 28.89 -17.35 -12.93
C GLU A 290 28.69 -18.84 -12.65
N TRP A 291 29.52 -19.42 -11.77
CA TRP A 291 29.49 -20.84 -11.39
C TRP A 291 28.26 -21.27 -10.60
N GLU A 292 27.53 -20.35 -9.99
CA GLU A 292 26.38 -20.68 -9.17
C GLU A 292 25.22 -21.14 -10.06
N GLN A 293 24.64 -22.30 -9.74
CA GLN A 293 23.42 -22.78 -10.39
C GLN A 293 22.20 -22.06 -9.85
N ILE A 294 21.35 -21.61 -10.77
CA ILE A 294 20.06 -20.97 -10.43
C ILE A 294 18.91 -21.97 -10.68
N PRO A 295 17.77 -21.82 -9.96
CA PRO A 295 16.60 -22.65 -10.18
C PRO A 295 16.10 -22.57 -11.63
N GLU A 296 15.44 -23.63 -12.09
CA GLU A 296 14.71 -23.62 -13.36
C GLU A 296 13.61 -22.54 -13.34
N ARG A 297 13.37 -21.92 -14.48
CA ARG A 297 12.36 -20.86 -14.58
C ARG A 297 10.95 -21.41 -14.40
N ILE A 298 10.13 -20.63 -13.70
CA ILE A 298 8.70 -20.87 -13.56
C ILE A 298 8.04 -20.83 -14.94
N ASP A 299 7.11 -21.74 -15.17
CA ASP A 299 6.32 -21.78 -16.39
C ASP A 299 5.49 -20.50 -16.56
N GLU A 300 5.51 -19.91 -17.76
CA GLU A 300 4.87 -18.62 -18.04
C GLU A 300 3.33 -18.71 -17.99
N ILE A 301 2.76 -19.87 -18.37
CA ILE A 301 1.30 -20.10 -18.33
C ILE A 301 0.85 -20.20 -16.89
N GLU A 302 1.53 -21.03 -16.09
CA GLU A 302 1.25 -21.16 -14.66
C GLU A 302 1.37 -19.84 -13.92
N ASN A 303 2.42 -19.05 -14.23
CA ASN A 303 2.60 -17.73 -13.67
C ASN A 303 1.45 -16.78 -13.98
N LYS A 304 1.00 -16.76 -15.24
CA LYS A 304 -0.11 -15.91 -15.69
C LYS A 304 -1.42 -16.28 -15.01
N GLU A 305 -1.76 -17.57 -14.95
CA GLU A 305 -2.95 -18.04 -14.25
C GLU A 305 -2.91 -17.62 -12.77
N ARG A 306 -1.78 -17.80 -12.13
CA ARG A 306 -1.60 -17.36 -10.72
C ARG A 306 -1.74 -15.86 -10.55
N TYR A 307 -1.19 -15.06 -11.46
CA TYR A 307 -1.33 -13.61 -11.44
C TYR A 307 -2.80 -13.17 -11.51
N GLU A 308 -3.58 -13.75 -12.43
CA GLU A 308 -5.02 -13.47 -12.58
C GLU A 308 -5.81 -13.81 -11.31
N LEU A 309 -5.54 -14.95 -10.70
CA LEU A 309 -6.13 -15.35 -9.43
C LEU A 309 -5.81 -14.33 -8.31
N LEU A 310 -4.55 -13.88 -8.20
CA LEU A 310 -4.17 -12.88 -7.21
C LEU A 310 -4.85 -11.52 -7.45
N GLN A 311 -5.07 -11.10 -8.70
CA GLN A 311 -5.84 -9.89 -8.98
C GLN A 311 -7.30 -10.02 -8.52
N LYS A 312 -7.91 -11.19 -8.74
CA LYS A 312 -9.28 -11.47 -8.28
C LYS A 312 -9.38 -11.51 -6.75
N GLN A 313 -8.40 -12.11 -6.08
CA GLN A 313 -8.31 -12.09 -4.61
C GLN A 313 -8.31 -10.65 -4.08
N ARG A 314 -7.48 -9.78 -4.67
CA ARG A 314 -7.40 -8.35 -4.28
C ARG A 314 -8.71 -7.59 -4.54
N GLU A 315 -9.50 -7.99 -5.52
CA GLU A 315 -10.84 -7.43 -5.75
C GLU A 315 -11.78 -7.75 -4.58
N TYR A 316 -11.81 -9.00 -4.11
CA TYR A 316 -12.57 -9.41 -2.92
C TYR A 316 -12.14 -8.63 -1.68
N GLU A 317 -10.84 -8.55 -1.41
CA GLU A 317 -10.27 -7.81 -0.27
C GLU A 317 -10.71 -6.33 -0.27
N ARG A 318 -10.64 -5.65 -1.42
CA ARG A 318 -11.13 -4.27 -1.56
C ARG A 318 -12.63 -4.13 -1.31
N ASN A 319 -13.43 -5.06 -1.82
CA ASN A 319 -14.88 -5.07 -1.61
C ASN A 319 -15.24 -5.26 -0.14
N ILE A 320 -14.55 -6.15 0.57
CA ILE A 320 -14.76 -6.38 2.01
C ILE A 320 -14.41 -5.13 2.81
N ARG A 321 -13.27 -4.46 2.53
CA ARG A 321 -12.94 -3.18 3.19
C ARG A 321 -13.99 -2.11 2.95
N SER A 322 -14.47 -1.98 1.72
CA SER A 322 -15.55 -1.05 1.37
C SER A 322 -16.83 -1.31 2.17
N LEU A 323 -17.20 -2.59 2.35
CA LEU A 323 -18.37 -2.97 3.14
C LEU A 323 -18.17 -2.74 4.64
N LYS A 324 -16.97 -2.95 5.16
CA LYS A 324 -16.65 -2.63 6.56
C LYS A 324 -16.82 -1.13 6.85
N ARG A 325 -16.31 -0.24 5.98
CA ARG A 325 -16.56 1.21 6.09
C ARG A 325 -18.05 1.55 5.97
N ALA A 326 -18.75 0.94 5.02
CA ALA A 326 -20.20 1.15 4.86
C ALA A 326 -21.00 0.71 6.09
N LYS A 327 -20.60 -0.38 6.75
CA LYS A 327 -21.21 -0.86 8.00
C LYS A 327 -21.00 0.13 9.14
N LEU A 328 -19.80 0.71 9.25
CA LEU A 328 -19.53 1.74 10.25
C LEU A 328 -20.42 2.96 10.03
N VAL A 329 -20.45 3.51 8.81
CA VAL A 329 -21.29 4.67 8.50
C VAL A 329 -22.75 4.37 8.81
N ALA A 330 -23.26 3.18 8.46
CA ALA A 330 -24.61 2.77 8.78
C ALA A 330 -24.89 2.75 10.30
N LYS A 331 -23.92 2.32 11.11
CA LYS A 331 -24.01 2.32 12.57
C LYS A 331 -24.03 3.74 13.12
N GLU A 332 -23.10 4.59 12.70
CA GLU A 332 -23.00 5.97 13.19
C GLU A 332 -24.19 6.85 12.77
N THR A 333 -24.82 6.54 11.64
CA THR A 333 -26.02 7.24 11.15
C THR A 333 -27.33 6.66 11.70
N ASP A 334 -27.29 5.65 12.59
CA ASP A 334 -28.44 4.85 13.06
C ASP A 334 -29.37 4.38 11.92
N ASP A 335 -28.78 4.07 10.76
CA ASP A 335 -29.51 3.55 9.60
C ASP A 335 -29.60 2.02 9.67
N LYS A 336 -30.57 1.54 10.45
CA LYS A 336 -30.77 0.10 10.72
C LYS A 336 -31.04 -0.72 9.44
N GLU A 337 -31.77 -0.14 8.51
CA GLU A 337 -32.09 -0.79 7.22
C GLU A 337 -30.80 -0.97 6.40
N TYR A 338 -30.03 0.10 6.25
CA TYR A 338 -28.78 0.06 5.52
C TYR A 338 -27.75 -0.86 6.21
N PHE A 339 -27.67 -0.81 7.53
CA PHE A 339 -26.83 -1.72 8.32
C PHE A 339 -27.17 -3.20 8.07
N SER A 340 -28.48 -3.54 8.11
CA SER A 340 -28.93 -4.91 7.80
C SER A 340 -28.57 -5.32 6.37
N LYS A 341 -28.76 -4.43 5.41
CA LYS A 341 -28.44 -4.66 3.99
C LYS A 341 -26.93 -4.87 3.77
N VAL A 342 -26.09 -4.05 4.41
CA VAL A 342 -24.63 -4.18 4.34
C VAL A 342 -24.16 -5.49 4.98
N ASN A 343 -24.69 -5.84 6.16
CA ASN A 343 -24.37 -7.10 6.83
C ASN A 343 -24.72 -8.33 5.98
N LYS A 344 -25.92 -8.33 5.37
CA LYS A 344 -26.33 -9.42 4.48
C LYS A 344 -25.38 -9.55 3.28
N LYS A 345 -25.02 -8.42 2.66
CA LYS A 345 -24.10 -8.40 1.53
C LYS A 345 -22.69 -8.85 1.95
N MET A 346 -22.22 -8.42 3.13
CA MET A 346 -20.90 -8.81 3.65
C MET A 346 -20.83 -10.32 3.93
N LYS A 347 -21.91 -10.91 4.50
CA LYS A 347 -22.00 -12.36 4.70
C LYS A 347 -21.91 -13.10 3.36
N SER A 348 -22.69 -12.70 2.37
CA SER A 348 -22.69 -13.30 1.03
C SER A 348 -21.31 -13.24 0.36
N ILE A 349 -20.64 -12.08 0.41
CA ILE A 349 -19.29 -11.91 -0.19
C ILE A 349 -18.24 -12.75 0.55
N ASN A 350 -18.30 -12.86 1.88
CA ASN A 350 -17.39 -13.69 2.63
C ASN A 350 -17.55 -15.18 2.28
N GLU A 351 -18.79 -15.67 2.18
CA GLU A 351 -19.08 -17.05 1.78
C GLU A 351 -18.60 -17.34 0.34
N GLU A 352 -18.85 -16.40 -0.58
CA GLU A 352 -18.37 -16.51 -1.97
C GLU A 352 -16.83 -16.51 -2.03
N PHE A 353 -16.19 -15.63 -1.30
CA PHE A 353 -14.73 -15.52 -1.26
C PHE A 353 -14.07 -16.76 -0.65
N ASP A 354 -14.59 -17.27 0.47
CA ASP A 354 -14.06 -18.49 1.09
C ASP A 354 -14.20 -19.72 0.17
N ASN A 355 -15.32 -19.85 -0.54
CA ASN A 355 -15.51 -20.90 -1.52
C ASN A 355 -14.56 -20.76 -2.71
N TRP A 356 -14.38 -19.53 -3.20
CA TRP A 356 -13.47 -19.23 -4.30
C TRP A 356 -12.01 -19.52 -3.91
N LEU A 357 -11.58 -19.13 -2.70
CA LEU A 357 -10.24 -19.42 -2.18
C LEU A 357 -9.98 -20.94 -2.11
N LYS A 358 -10.93 -21.71 -1.58
CA LYS A 358 -10.83 -23.17 -1.52
C LYS A 358 -10.70 -23.79 -2.91
N ALA A 359 -11.54 -23.39 -3.85
CA ALA A 359 -11.51 -23.88 -5.22
C ALA A 359 -10.18 -23.62 -5.93
N ASN A 360 -9.51 -22.50 -5.61
CA ASN A 360 -8.25 -22.08 -6.23
C ASN A 360 -7.01 -22.37 -5.36
N LYS A 361 -7.15 -23.10 -4.25
CA LYS A 361 -6.07 -23.43 -3.31
C LYS A 361 -5.29 -22.22 -2.83
N LEU A 362 -6.02 -21.13 -2.51
CA LEU A 362 -5.48 -19.87 -2.02
C LEU A 362 -5.75 -19.72 -0.53
N THR A 363 -4.88 -18.96 0.15
CA THR A 363 -5.05 -18.61 1.56
C THR A 363 -5.59 -17.18 1.69
N ARG A 364 -6.52 -17.00 2.61
CA ARG A 364 -7.09 -15.69 2.93
C ARG A 364 -6.09 -14.83 3.70
N ASP A 365 -5.94 -13.58 3.28
CA ASP A 365 -5.09 -12.60 3.96
C ASP A 365 -5.96 -11.58 4.69
N TYR A 366 -6.26 -11.86 5.94
CA TYR A 366 -7.08 -10.99 6.80
C TYR A 366 -6.46 -9.60 7.03
N ASN A 367 -5.13 -9.47 6.96
CA ASN A 367 -4.46 -8.17 7.09
C ASN A 367 -4.82 -7.21 5.94
N ARG A 368 -5.15 -7.76 4.76
CA ARG A 368 -5.57 -6.98 3.59
C ARG A 368 -7.05 -6.60 3.60
N GLU A 369 -7.82 -7.23 4.48
CA GLU A 369 -9.23 -6.93 4.68
C GLU A 369 -9.47 -6.06 5.92
N TYR A 370 -8.41 -5.80 6.69
CA TYR A 370 -8.53 -5.08 7.93
C TYR A 370 -9.00 -3.64 7.69
N VAL A 371 -9.96 -3.22 8.48
CA VAL A 371 -10.39 -1.84 8.70
C VAL A 371 -10.63 -1.76 10.19
N THR A 372 -10.02 -0.82 10.87
CA THR A 372 -10.19 -0.70 12.32
C THR A 372 -11.66 -0.48 12.68
N ASP A 373 -12.14 -1.21 13.67
CA ASP A 373 -13.50 -1.02 14.20
C ASP A 373 -13.58 0.28 15.04
N GLY A 374 -12.44 0.99 15.16
CA GLY A 374 -12.28 2.08 16.11
C GLY A 374 -12.63 1.58 17.51
N LYS A 375 -11.67 0.99 18.21
CA LYS A 375 -11.89 0.71 19.64
C LYS A 375 -12.14 2.04 20.31
N TRP A 376 -13.38 2.24 20.63
CA TRP A 376 -13.87 3.32 21.45
C TRP A 376 -13.24 3.20 22.85
N ILE A 377 -12.44 4.14 23.23
CA ILE A 377 -12.11 4.40 24.62
C ILE A 377 -13.16 5.34 25.18
#